data_ef5c24ab4ba516f579de1c62bd29c473
#
_entry.id   ef5c24ab4ba516f579de1c62bd29c473
#
_cell.length_a   1.000
_cell.length_b   1.000
_cell.length_c   1.000
_cell.angle_alpha   90.00
_cell.angle_beta   90.00
_cell.angle_gamma   90.00
#
_symmetry.space_group_name_H-M   'P 1'
#
loop_
_entity.id
_entity.type
_entity.pdbx_description
1 polymer ?
#
loop_
_entity_poly.entity_id
_entity_poly.type
_entity_poly.pdbx_seq_one_letter_code
_entity_poly.pdbx_strand_id
1 'polypeptide(L)'
;MSVLNLSRTGNIVHFNQGNCVAEGKRLAAQYQAAEPFPHIVIDCLLDPQILGEALADFPDVEGKEFFDRDQERLKFQFAPDEIKAGLLRNLIIELNSRAFLAFLEEMTGISGLIADHHFSGGGLHETRGGGHLSIHADFNIHDELLLERRLNLLIYLNDDWSEAYGGALELWDRQMTKCEIKVSPIMARAVVFNTSLDSYHGHPDPLVCPEGRTRRSMATYYYTAPLDGVASLPKRTTAFQTRPGTKDKTDFKIKTEHWIRDWVPPRLQRIASRLNLF
;
A
#
# COMPACT_ATOMS: atom_id res chain seq x y z
N MET A 1 13.75 17.72 -10.49
CA MET A 1 12.85 18.50 -9.60
C MET A 1 11.75 17.55 -9.12
N SER A 2 11.39 17.64 -7.84
CA SER A 2 10.26 16.89 -7.27
C SER A 2 8.92 17.48 -7.71
N VAL A 3 7.90 16.63 -7.79
CA VAL A 3 6.53 17.07 -8.13
C VAL A 3 5.94 17.86 -6.97
N LEU A 4 6.06 17.35 -5.75
CA LEU A 4 5.59 18.04 -4.55
C LEU A 4 6.75 18.72 -3.82
N ASN A 5 6.51 19.97 -3.45
CA ASN A 5 7.49 20.79 -2.75
C ASN A 5 7.35 20.62 -1.22
N LEU A 6 8.46 20.27 -0.58
CA LEU A 6 8.57 20.19 0.87
C LEU A 6 9.35 21.40 1.40
N SER A 7 8.76 22.11 2.36
CA SER A 7 9.51 23.00 3.25
C SER A 7 10.11 22.19 4.37
N ARG A 8 11.39 22.46 4.74
CA ARG A 8 12.10 21.69 5.76
C ARG A 8 12.78 22.59 6.80
N THR A 9 12.65 22.23 8.07
CA THR A 9 13.40 22.81 9.17
C THR A 9 13.91 21.68 10.07
N GLY A 10 15.20 21.35 9.96
CA GLY A 10 15.77 20.17 10.60
C GLY A 10 15.12 18.88 10.10
N ASN A 11 14.50 18.12 11.00
CA ASN A 11 13.77 16.89 10.66
C ASN A 11 12.26 17.11 10.42
N ILE A 12 11.78 18.35 10.58
CA ILE A 12 10.38 18.69 10.35
C ILE A 12 10.19 19.07 8.88
N VAL A 13 9.20 18.49 8.24
CA VAL A 13 8.85 18.74 6.85
C VAL A 13 7.37 19.10 6.72
N HIS A 14 7.04 19.96 5.75
CA HIS A 14 5.66 20.33 5.46
C HIS A 14 5.47 20.47 3.96
N PHE A 15 4.36 19.95 3.46
CA PHE A 15 3.93 20.19 2.09
C PHE A 15 3.43 21.60 1.88
N ASN A 16 3.76 22.19 0.73
CA ASN A 16 3.12 23.43 0.29
C ASN A 16 1.73 23.12 -0.25
N GLN A 17 0.69 23.59 0.44
CA GLN A 17 -0.70 23.29 0.06
C GLN A 17 -1.07 23.81 -1.33
N GLY A 18 -0.59 24.99 -1.73
CA GLY A 18 -0.86 25.54 -3.06
C GLY A 18 -0.25 24.68 -4.17
N ASN A 19 0.98 24.20 -3.98
CA ASN A 19 1.63 23.25 -4.89
C ASN A 19 0.87 21.92 -4.93
N CYS A 20 0.47 21.36 -3.78
CA CYS A 20 -0.31 20.13 -3.69
C CYS A 20 -1.61 20.21 -4.50
N VAL A 21 -2.40 21.26 -4.34
CA VAL A 21 -3.64 21.48 -5.09
C VAL A 21 -3.37 21.63 -6.59
N ALA A 22 -2.35 22.40 -6.98
CA ALA A 22 -2.02 22.62 -8.39
C ALA A 22 -1.58 21.31 -9.08
N GLU A 23 -0.70 20.55 -8.44
CA GLU A 23 -0.21 19.27 -8.98
C GLU A 23 -1.31 18.21 -9.00
N GLY A 24 -2.17 18.15 -7.98
CA GLY A 24 -3.34 17.28 -7.98
C GLY A 24 -4.24 17.51 -9.20
N LYS A 25 -4.60 18.76 -9.45
CA LYS A 25 -5.39 19.15 -10.65
C LYS A 25 -4.70 18.79 -11.96
N ARG A 26 -3.39 19.03 -12.04
CA ARG A 26 -2.60 18.73 -13.25
C ARG A 26 -2.60 17.22 -13.57
N LEU A 27 -2.57 16.36 -12.57
CA LEU A 27 -2.48 14.92 -12.72
C LEU A 27 -3.85 14.22 -12.80
N ALA A 28 -4.96 14.92 -12.54
CA ALA A 28 -6.29 14.33 -12.41
C ALA A 28 -6.73 13.53 -13.64
N ALA A 29 -6.61 14.09 -14.83
CA ALA A 29 -7.04 13.41 -16.06
C ALA A 29 -6.25 12.11 -16.31
N GLN A 30 -4.94 12.12 -16.06
CA GLN A 30 -4.08 10.95 -16.21
C GLN A 30 -4.48 9.85 -15.21
N TYR A 31 -4.71 10.21 -13.93
CA TYR A 31 -5.11 9.26 -12.90
C TYR A 31 -6.47 8.62 -13.20
N GLN A 32 -7.47 9.45 -13.50
CA GLN A 32 -8.87 8.99 -13.63
C GLN A 32 -9.12 8.15 -14.88
N ALA A 33 -8.36 8.39 -15.95
CA ALA A 33 -8.48 7.64 -17.22
C ALA A 33 -7.62 6.38 -17.27
N ALA A 34 -6.83 6.09 -16.24
CA ALA A 34 -5.90 4.97 -16.27
C ALA A 34 -6.62 3.62 -16.12
N GLU A 35 -6.17 2.64 -16.90
CA GLU A 35 -6.61 1.24 -16.86
C GLU A 35 -5.50 0.37 -16.24
N PRO A 36 -5.83 -0.72 -15.53
CA PRO A 36 -7.14 -1.42 -15.42
C PRO A 36 -8.10 -0.86 -14.37
N PHE A 37 -7.67 0.06 -13.56
CA PHE A 37 -8.43 0.86 -12.61
C PHE A 37 -7.72 2.19 -12.40
N PRO A 38 -8.35 3.25 -11.88
CA PRO A 38 -7.71 4.54 -11.67
C PRO A 38 -6.43 4.40 -10.86
N HIS A 39 -5.30 4.82 -11.47
CA HIS A 39 -3.99 4.80 -10.85
C HIS A 39 -3.05 5.80 -11.54
N ILE A 40 -1.93 6.08 -10.90
CA ILE A 40 -0.85 6.87 -11.48
C ILE A 40 0.51 6.43 -10.93
N VAL A 41 1.50 6.46 -11.80
CA VAL A 41 2.91 6.33 -11.43
C VAL A 41 3.56 7.70 -11.55
N ILE A 42 4.16 8.19 -10.48
CA ILE A 42 4.76 9.52 -10.41
C ILE A 42 6.23 9.36 -10.05
N ASP A 43 7.12 9.67 -10.99
CA ASP A 43 8.56 9.72 -10.72
C ASP A 43 8.90 11.00 -9.96
N CYS A 44 9.81 10.89 -9.00
CA CYS A 44 10.24 12.00 -8.16
C CYS A 44 9.06 12.73 -7.49
N LEU A 45 8.07 11.99 -6.94
CA LEU A 45 6.97 12.62 -6.19
C LEU A 45 7.54 13.55 -5.10
N LEU A 46 8.52 13.05 -4.35
CA LEU A 46 9.32 13.79 -3.36
C LEU A 46 10.77 13.88 -3.86
N ASP A 47 11.53 14.79 -3.26
CA ASP A 47 12.96 14.95 -3.57
C ASP A 47 13.74 13.68 -3.19
N PRO A 48 14.41 13.01 -4.15
CA PRO A 48 15.20 11.82 -3.88
C PRO A 48 16.31 12.05 -2.85
N GLN A 49 16.87 13.27 -2.77
CA GLN A 49 17.90 13.60 -1.80
C GLN A 49 17.32 13.56 -0.37
N ILE A 50 16.14 14.15 -0.15
CA ILE A 50 15.46 14.12 1.15
C ILE A 50 15.13 12.68 1.55
N LEU A 51 14.67 11.86 0.62
CA LEU A 51 14.37 10.45 0.88
C LEU A 51 15.64 9.64 1.17
N GLY A 52 16.75 9.91 0.46
CA GLY A 52 18.05 9.29 0.74
C GLY A 52 18.56 9.60 2.14
N GLU A 53 18.46 10.88 2.57
CA GLU A 53 18.79 11.26 3.95
C GLU A 53 17.88 10.57 4.98
N ALA A 54 16.59 10.46 4.68
CA ALA A 54 15.61 9.84 5.57
C ALA A 54 15.85 8.34 5.76
N LEU A 55 16.44 7.66 4.78
CA LEU A 55 16.77 6.23 4.86
C LEU A 55 17.75 5.89 6.01
N ALA A 56 18.53 6.87 6.53
CA ALA A 56 19.36 6.67 7.70
C ALA A 56 18.54 6.37 8.99
N ASP A 57 17.26 6.73 9.00
CA ASP A 57 16.32 6.45 10.09
C ASP A 57 15.52 5.14 9.86
N PHE A 58 15.80 4.38 8.78
CA PHE A 58 15.05 3.14 8.49
C PHE A 58 15.34 2.10 9.58
N PRO A 59 14.28 1.49 10.17
CA PRO A 59 14.45 0.56 11.29
C PRO A 59 15.23 -0.71 10.87
N ASP A 60 15.93 -1.32 11.83
CA ASP A 60 16.48 -2.64 11.68
C ASP A 60 15.37 -3.70 11.83
N VAL A 61 15.51 -4.79 11.11
CA VAL A 61 14.61 -5.94 11.18
C VAL A 61 15.04 -7.00 12.19
N GLU A 62 16.16 -6.82 12.91
CA GLU A 62 16.65 -7.77 13.89
C GLU A 62 15.60 -8.00 14.99
N GLY A 63 15.21 -9.26 15.19
CA GLY A 63 14.18 -9.66 16.15
C GLY A 63 12.75 -9.29 15.77
N LYS A 64 12.52 -8.67 14.62
CA LYS A 64 11.19 -8.32 14.11
C LYS A 64 10.53 -9.56 13.52
N GLU A 65 9.26 -9.78 13.88
CA GLU A 65 8.43 -10.77 13.20
C GLU A 65 8.19 -10.36 11.74
N PHE A 66 8.13 -11.34 10.86
CA PHE A 66 7.86 -11.14 9.45
C PHE A 66 6.78 -12.10 8.96
N PHE A 67 6.15 -11.73 7.87
CA PHE A 67 5.20 -12.60 7.21
C PHE A 67 5.94 -13.74 6.49
N ASP A 68 5.59 -14.97 6.81
CA ASP A 68 6.12 -16.20 6.18
C ASP A 68 4.97 -17.14 5.85
N ARG A 69 4.24 -16.78 4.82
CA ARG A 69 3.12 -17.55 4.26
C ARG A 69 3.36 -17.76 2.78
N ASP A 70 2.66 -18.72 2.18
CA ASP A 70 2.75 -18.96 0.73
C ASP A 70 2.39 -17.71 -0.10
N GLN A 71 1.58 -16.79 0.43
CA GLN A 71 1.12 -15.56 -0.24
C GLN A 71 1.95 -14.33 0.09
N GLU A 72 2.66 -14.33 1.21
CA GLU A 72 3.43 -13.18 1.68
C GLU A 72 4.65 -13.68 2.45
N ARG A 73 5.84 -13.44 1.92
CA ARG A 73 7.04 -14.04 2.45
C ARG A 73 8.16 -13.02 2.65
N LEU A 74 8.92 -13.15 3.74
CA LEU A 74 10.07 -12.32 4.09
C LEU A 74 9.79 -10.82 3.97
N LYS A 75 8.56 -10.43 4.31
CA LYS A 75 8.11 -9.05 4.34
C LYS A 75 7.97 -8.58 5.78
N PHE A 76 8.58 -7.45 6.06
CA PHE A 76 8.56 -6.75 7.34
C PHE A 76 7.74 -5.47 7.20
N GLN A 77 7.06 -5.11 8.28
CA GLN A 77 6.25 -3.89 8.35
C GLN A 77 6.55 -3.17 9.65
N PHE A 78 6.68 -1.85 9.58
CA PHE A 78 6.93 -0.98 10.73
C PHE A 78 5.89 0.13 10.77
N ALA A 79 5.17 0.22 11.88
CA ALA A 79 4.30 1.35 12.16
C ALA A 79 5.12 2.60 12.53
N PRO A 80 4.57 3.83 12.43
CA PRO A 80 5.34 5.05 12.72
C PRO A 80 5.93 5.14 14.12
N ASP A 81 5.32 4.52 15.12
CA ASP A 81 5.82 4.48 16.51
C ASP A 81 7.05 3.56 16.67
N GLU A 82 7.26 2.63 15.76
CA GLU A 82 8.46 1.79 15.69
C GLU A 82 9.62 2.48 14.95
N ILE A 83 9.36 3.61 14.28
CA ILE A 83 10.38 4.37 13.56
C ILE A 83 11.01 5.37 14.52
N LYS A 84 12.34 5.44 14.57
CA LYS A 84 13.06 6.43 15.34
C LYS A 84 12.56 7.85 15.02
N ALA A 85 12.47 8.69 16.06
CA ALA A 85 12.15 10.11 15.87
C ALA A 85 13.20 10.77 14.96
N GLY A 86 12.80 11.16 13.77
CA GLY A 86 13.70 11.68 12.74
C GLY A 86 12.95 12.09 11.48
N LEU A 87 13.70 12.28 10.40
CA LEU A 87 13.18 12.75 9.13
C LEU A 87 12.18 11.76 8.52
N LEU A 88 12.50 10.46 8.52
CA LEU A 88 11.66 9.42 7.92
C LEU A 88 10.30 9.32 8.61
N ARG A 89 10.29 9.36 9.97
CA ARG A 89 9.04 9.36 10.73
C ARG A 89 8.19 10.58 10.42
N ASN A 90 8.79 11.76 10.34
CA ASN A 90 8.07 12.99 10.03
C ASN A 90 7.54 12.99 8.58
N LEU A 91 8.29 12.44 7.61
CA LEU A 91 7.81 12.29 6.23
C LEU A 91 6.56 11.42 6.15
N ILE A 92 6.57 10.25 6.80
CA ILE A 92 5.40 9.35 6.72
C ILE A 92 4.18 9.93 7.45
N ILE A 93 4.39 10.70 8.52
CA ILE A 93 3.29 11.42 9.20
C ILE A 93 2.77 12.56 8.33
N GLU A 94 3.64 13.29 7.63
CA GLU A 94 3.23 14.41 6.78
C GLU A 94 2.41 13.96 5.56
N LEU A 95 2.54 12.69 5.11
CA LEU A 95 1.64 12.10 4.11
C LEU A 95 0.16 12.03 4.59
N ASN A 96 -0.09 12.21 5.87
CA ASN A 96 -1.44 12.31 6.44
C ASN A 96 -1.90 13.77 6.65
N SER A 97 -1.10 14.75 6.22
CA SER A 97 -1.42 16.17 6.36
C SER A 97 -2.58 16.61 5.45
N ARG A 98 -3.26 17.69 5.86
CA ARG A 98 -4.31 18.31 5.05
C ARG A 98 -3.81 18.72 3.65
N ALA A 99 -2.56 19.17 3.53
CA ALA A 99 -1.99 19.57 2.26
C ALA A 99 -1.89 18.37 1.31
N PHE A 100 -1.40 17.23 1.82
CA PHE A 100 -1.30 16.03 1.02
C PHE A 100 -2.67 15.40 0.70
N LEU A 101 -3.62 15.44 1.65
CA LEU A 101 -5.00 15.03 1.37
C LEU A 101 -5.62 15.87 0.25
N ALA A 102 -5.39 17.19 0.24
CA ALA A 102 -5.87 18.06 -0.84
C ALA A 102 -5.26 17.67 -2.21
N PHE A 103 -3.97 17.30 -2.26
CA PHE A 103 -3.36 16.74 -3.47
C PHE A 103 -4.11 15.50 -3.97
N LEU A 104 -4.38 14.56 -3.08
CA LEU A 104 -5.09 13.32 -3.42
C LEU A 104 -6.53 13.59 -3.86
N GLU A 105 -7.26 14.44 -3.15
CA GLU A 105 -8.65 14.78 -3.48
C GLU A 105 -8.77 15.43 -4.86
N GLU A 106 -7.91 16.39 -5.18
CA GLU A 106 -7.88 17.04 -6.50
C GLU A 106 -7.50 16.06 -7.62
N MET A 107 -6.54 15.17 -7.37
CA MET A 107 -6.08 14.20 -8.36
C MET A 107 -7.10 13.10 -8.61
N THR A 108 -7.68 12.57 -7.56
CA THR A 108 -8.55 11.40 -7.66
C THR A 108 -10.02 11.73 -7.91
N GLY A 109 -10.46 12.95 -7.55
CA GLY A 109 -11.86 13.34 -7.53
C GLY A 109 -12.65 12.75 -6.35
N ILE A 110 -11.97 12.09 -5.39
CA ILE A 110 -12.60 11.53 -4.19
C ILE A 110 -12.56 12.57 -3.08
N SER A 111 -13.70 13.11 -2.70
CA SER A 111 -13.81 14.12 -1.64
C SER A 111 -13.92 13.48 -0.26
N GLY A 112 -13.51 14.21 0.77
CA GLY A 112 -13.64 13.79 2.17
C GLY A 112 -12.71 12.65 2.54
N LEU A 113 -11.51 12.64 1.97
CA LEU A 113 -10.49 11.67 2.32
C LEU A 113 -10.04 11.83 3.77
N ILE A 114 -9.96 10.70 4.45
CA ILE A 114 -9.52 10.56 5.83
C ILE A 114 -8.23 9.73 5.84
N ALA A 115 -7.17 10.29 6.43
CA ALA A 115 -5.92 9.58 6.59
C ALA A 115 -6.01 8.49 7.66
N ASP A 116 -5.25 7.42 7.50
CA ASP A 116 -5.14 6.36 8.50
C ASP A 116 -4.14 6.74 9.60
N HIS A 117 -4.63 7.16 10.74
CA HIS A 117 -3.80 7.47 11.91
C HIS A 117 -3.29 6.21 12.63
N HIS A 118 -3.90 5.04 12.37
CA HIS A 118 -3.49 3.75 12.95
C HIS A 118 -2.46 3.03 12.08
N PHE A 119 -2.29 3.46 10.82
CA PHE A 119 -1.42 2.79 9.84
C PHE A 119 -1.69 1.29 9.71
N SER A 120 -2.96 0.89 9.74
CA SER A 120 -3.39 -0.51 9.64
C SER A 120 -2.96 -1.13 8.31
N GLY A 121 -1.89 -1.94 8.35
CA GLY A 121 -1.22 -2.49 7.16
C GLY A 121 -0.32 -1.50 6.42
N GLY A 122 -0.27 -0.22 6.83
CA GLY A 122 0.60 0.83 6.31
C GLY A 122 1.92 0.96 7.11
N GLY A 123 2.67 2.02 6.84
CA GLY A 123 3.96 2.31 7.47
C GLY A 123 5.14 2.09 6.53
N LEU A 124 6.26 1.60 7.07
CA LEU A 124 7.40 1.19 6.26
C LEU A 124 7.32 -0.30 5.96
N HIS A 125 7.62 -0.65 4.73
CA HIS A 125 7.70 -2.05 4.31
C HIS A 125 9.11 -2.36 3.82
N GLU A 126 9.62 -3.51 4.25
CA GLU A 126 10.85 -4.10 3.72
C GLU A 126 10.58 -5.53 3.28
N THR A 127 10.99 -5.88 2.04
CA THR A 127 10.98 -7.27 1.56
C THR A 127 12.42 -7.67 1.24
N ARG A 128 12.87 -8.79 1.79
CA ARG A 128 14.22 -9.35 1.60
C ARG A 128 14.31 -10.26 0.38
N GLY A 129 15.54 -10.61 -0.01
CA GLY A 129 15.80 -11.58 -1.07
C GLY A 129 15.03 -12.89 -0.84
N GLY A 130 14.37 -13.42 -1.89
CA GLY A 130 13.46 -14.56 -1.82
C GLY A 130 12.04 -14.22 -1.36
N GLY A 131 11.80 -12.98 -0.89
CA GLY A 131 10.48 -12.53 -0.43
C GLY A 131 9.58 -12.07 -1.57
N HIS A 132 8.28 -12.11 -1.35
CA HIS A 132 7.25 -11.71 -2.32
C HIS A 132 5.93 -11.38 -1.62
N LEU A 133 5.02 -10.79 -2.37
CA LEU A 133 3.62 -10.57 -1.99
C LEU A 133 2.75 -10.95 -3.18
N SER A 134 2.00 -12.04 -3.05
CA SER A 134 1.10 -12.55 -4.09
C SER A 134 0.08 -11.51 -4.52
N ILE A 135 -0.47 -11.67 -5.73
CA ILE A 135 -1.52 -10.78 -6.23
C ILE A 135 -2.74 -10.88 -5.33
N HIS A 136 -3.27 -9.73 -4.96
CA HIS A 136 -4.41 -9.62 -4.05
C HIS A 136 -5.22 -8.36 -4.33
N ALA A 137 -6.45 -8.35 -3.85
CA ALA A 137 -7.21 -7.15 -3.60
C ALA A 137 -7.28 -6.93 -2.09
N ASP A 138 -7.10 -5.69 -1.67
CA ASP A 138 -7.03 -5.33 -0.26
C ASP A 138 -8.35 -5.49 0.50
N PHE A 139 -8.26 -5.48 1.86
CA PHE A 139 -9.44 -5.28 2.69
C PHE A 139 -10.09 -3.92 2.36
N ASN A 140 -11.43 -3.87 2.46
CA ASN A 140 -12.19 -2.71 2.01
C ASN A 140 -12.69 -1.80 3.15
N ILE A 141 -12.71 -2.27 4.39
CA ILE A 141 -13.20 -1.51 5.55
C ILE A 141 -12.17 -1.59 6.67
N HIS A 142 -11.79 -0.42 7.22
CA HIS A 142 -10.91 -0.35 8.39
C HIS A 142 -11.57 -1.01 9.60
N ASP A 143 -10.84 -1.87 10.30
CA ASP A 143 -11.40 -2.70 11.38
C ASP A 143 -11.92 -1.88 12.57
N GLU A 144 -11.21 -0.85 12.97
CA GLU A 144 -11.55 -0.04 14.14
C GLU A 144 -12.41 1.18 13.78
N LEU A 145 -12.04 1.88 12.69
CA LEU A 145 -12.70 3.13 12.31
C LEU A 145 -13.98 2.92 11.49
N LEU A 146 -14.19 1.71 10.95
CA LEU A 146 -15.30 1.36 10.06
C LEU A 146 -15.40 2.27 8.82
N LEU A 147 -14.29 2.82 8.40
CA LEU A 147 -14.17 3.66 7.21
C LEU A 147 -13.92 2.80 5.97
N GLU A 148 -14.42 3.24 4.83
CA GLU A 148 -14.19 2.59 3.53
C GLU A 148 -12.83 2.96 2.97
N ARG A 149 -11.99 1.97 2.67
CA ARG A 149 -10.69 2.16 2.04
C ARG A 149 -10.85 2.56 0.58
N ARG A 150 -10.22 3.65 0.18
CA ARG A 150 -10.36 4.24 -1.14
C ARG A 150 -9.08 4.24 -1.95
N LEU A 151 -7.95 4.52 -1.31
CA LEU A 151 -6.67 4.72 -2.00
C LEU A 151 -5.53 4.02 -1.27
N ASN A 152 -4.60 3.52 -2.07
CA ASN A 152 -3.24 3.17 -1.66
C ASN A 152 -2.26 4.18 -2.23
N LEU A 153 -1.29 4.57 -1.43
CA LEU A 153 -0.07 5.24 -1.85
C LEU A 153 1.12 4.37 -1.47
N LEU A 154 2.01 4.12 -2.41
CA LEU A 154 3.33 3.53 -2.20
C LEU A 154 4.38 4.53 -2.68
N ILE A 155 5.43 4.79 -1.87
CA ILE A 155 6.61 5.54 -2.27
C ILE A 155 7.83 4.65 -2.08
N TYR A 156 8.57 4.38 -3.14
CA TYR A 156 9.73 3.50 -3.10
C TYR A 156 11.00 4.22 -2.66
N LEU A 157 11.86 3.48 -1.96
CA LEU A 157 13.05 3.99 -1.29
C LEU A 157 14.32 3.21 -1.70
N ASN A 158 14.42 2.82 -2.97
CA ASN A 158 15.49 1.94 -3.42
C ASN A 158 16.36 2.64 -4.47
N ASP A 159 17.58 3.05 -4.07
CA ASP A 159 18.58 3.56 -4.99
C ASP A 159 19.12 2.43 -5.89
N ASP A 160 19.50 2.78 -7.11
CA ASP A 160 20.14 1.88 -8.07
C ASP A 160 19.45 0.50 -8.18
N TRP A 161 18.13 0.50 -8.18
CA TRP A 161 17.35 -0.73 -8.29
C TRP A 161 17.40 -1.28 -9.71
N SER A 162 17.97 -2.46 -9.85
CA SER A 162 17.98 -3.17 -11.14
C SER A 162 16.66 -3.90 -11.37
N GLU A 163 16.13 -3.86 -12.57
CA GLU A 163 14.94 -4.66 -12.95
C GLU A 163 15.18 -6.16 -12.78
N ALA A 164 16.44 -6.62 -12.93
CA ALA A 164 16.83 -8.00 -12.71
C ALA A 164 16.61 -8.49 -11.27
N TYR A 165 16.50 -7.57 -10.29
CA TYR A 165 16.21 -7.92 -8.90
C TYR A 165 14.73 -8.33 -8.69
N GLY A 166 13.86 -8.04 -9.66
CA GLY A 166 12.43 -8.26 -9.55
C GLY A 166 11.73 -7.24 -8.65
N GLY A 167 10.65 -7.63 -8.00
CA GLY A 167 9.91 -6.79 -7.04
C GLY A 167 9.12 -5.64 -7.64
N ALA A 168 8.93 -5.60 -8.97
CA ALA A 168 8.03 -4.66 -9.60
C ALA A 168 6.60 -4.85 -9.06
N LEU A 169 5.91 -3.75 -8.78
CA LEU A 169 4.48 -3.80 -8.50
C LEU A 169 3.74 -4.14 -9.78
N GLU A 170 2.96 -5.18 -9.74
CA GLU A 170 2.07 -5.57 -10.83
C GLU A 170 0.65 -5.07 -10.56
N LEU A 171 0.02 -4.44 -11.56
CA LEU A 171 -1.41 -4.14 -11.58
C LEU A 171 -2.05 -5.03 -12.64
N TRP A 172 -3.06 -5.80 -12.24
CA TRP A 172 -3.72 -6.79 -13.06
C TRP A 172 -5.11 -6.32 -13.50
N ASP A 173 -5.57 -6.85 -14.62
CA ASP A 173 -6.93 -6.63 -15.06
C ASP A 173 -7.95 -7.14 -14.02
N ARG A 174 -9.17 -6.61 -14.06
CA ARG A 174 -10.23 -6.93 -13.09
C ARG A 174 -10.68 -8.39 -13.14
N GLN A 175 -10.37 -9.12 -14.21
CA GLN A 175 -10.68 -10.53 -14.40
C GLN A 175 -9.53 -11.47 -14.04
N MET A 176 -8.38 -10.93 -13.61
CA MET A 176 -7.17 -11.70 -13.30
C MET A 176 -6.65 -12.54 -14.48
N THR A 177 -6.76 -12.03 -15.70
CA THR A 177 -6.33 -12.74 -16.91
C THR A 177 -4.91 -12.37 -17.33
N LYS A 178 -4.50 -11.10 -17.09
CA LYS A 178 -3.14 -10.61 -17.43
C LYS A 178 -2.71 -9.46 -16.54
N CYS A 179 -1.39 -9.35 -16.39
CA CYS A 179 -0.75 -8.18 -15.81
C CYS A 179 -0.74 -7.06 -16.86
N GLU A 180 -1.38 -5.94 -16.56
CA GLU A 180 -1.45 -4.78 -17.44
C GLU A 180 -0.24 -3.85 -17.27
N ILE A 181 0.21 -3.67 -16.03
CA ILE A 181 1.26 -2.71 -15.69
C ILE A 181 2.25 -3.32 -14.69
N LYS A 182 3.54 -3.08 -14.94
CA LYS A 182 4.64 -3.37 -14.01
C LYS A 182 5.35 -2.07 -13.66
N VAL A 183 5.50 -1.81 -12.38
CA VAL A 183 6.15 -0.61 -11.86
C VAL A 183 7.39 -0.99 -11.06
N SER A 184 8.58 -0.66 -11.60
CA SER A 184 9.85 -0.88 -10.91
C SER A 184 9.94 -0.04 -9.64
N PRO A 185 10.36 -0.60 -8.49
CA PRO A 185 10.34 0.07 -7.20
C PRO A 185 11.57 0.96 -6.98
N ILE A 186 11.81 1.93 -7.87
CA ILE A 186 12.97 2.83 -7.82
C ILE A 186 12.76 3.99 -6.85
N MET A 187 13.85 4.60 -6.39
CA MET A 187 13.87 5.74 -5.48
C MET A 187 12.92 6.86 -5.91
N ALA A 188 12.15 7.39 -4.97
CA ALA A 188 11.21 8.51 -5.12
C ALA A 188 10.05 8.28 -6.12
N ARG A 189 9.93 7.10 -6.72
CA ARG A 189 8.75 6.72 -7.50
C ARG A 189 7.60 6.44 -6.57
N ALA A 190 6.47 7.09 -6.83
CA ALA A 190 5.22 6.84 -6.13
C ALA A 190 4.20 6.16 -7.03
N VAL A 191 3.35 5.34 -6.44
CA VAL A 191 2.17 4.78 -7.09
C VAL A 191 0.96 5.08 -6.23
N VAL A 192 -0.04 5.73 -6.81
CA VAL A 192 -1.36 5.92 -6.19
C VAL A 192 -2.38 5.16 -7.00
N PHE A 193 -3.23 4.39 -6.34
CA PHE A 193 -4.29 3.64 -7.02
C PHE A 193 -5.54 3.47 -6.17
N ASN A 194 -6.69 3.38 -6.85
CA ASN A 194 -7.96 3.09 -6.21
C ASN A 194 -7.97 1.67 -5.66
N THR A 195 -8.55 1.50 -4.47
CA THR A 195 -8.86 0.19 -3.92
C THR A 195 -10.33 -0.14 -4.13
N SER A 196 -10.56 -1.34 -4.66
CA SER A 196 -11.89 -1.92 -4.91
C SER A 196 -11.82 -3.43 -4.67
N LEU A 197 -12.93 -4.12 -4.91
CA LEU A 197 -12.96 -5.58 -4.76
C LEU A 197 -12.12 -6.32 -5.80
N ASP A 198 -11.73 -5.65 -6.88
CA ASP A 198 -11.07 -6.18 -8.07
C ASP A 198 -9.86 -5.36 -8.52
N SER A 199 -9.32 -4.49 -7.66
CA SER A 199 -8.05 -3.80 -7.91
C SER A 199 -6.87 -4.69 -7.52
N TYR A 200 -6.61 -5.68 -8.37
CA TYR A 200 -5.61 -6.70 -8.13
C TYR A 200 -4.20 -6.20 -8.33
N HIS A 201 -3.36 -6.37 -7.32
CA HIS A 201 -1.98 -5.91 -7.33
C HIS A 201 -1.09 -6.75 -6.41
N GLY A 202 0.24 -6.63 -6.59
CA GLY A 202 1.24 -7.34 -5.78
C GLY A 202 2.62 -7.28 -6.41
N HIS A 203 3.59 -7.98 -5.82
CA HIS A 203 4.89 -8.29 -6.43
C HIS A 203 5.16 -9.79 -6.23
N PRO A 204 4.53 -10.62 -7.06
CA PRO A 204 4.32 -12.04 -6.76
C PRO A 204 5.56 -12.91 -6.96
N ASP A 205 6.57 -12.43 -7.69
CA ASP A 205 7.80 -13.18 -7.92
C ASP A 205 8.81 -12.92 -6.81
N PRO A 206 9.50 -13.96 -6.29
CA PRO A 206 10.54 -13.81 -5.29
C PRO A 206 11.64 -12.86 -5.75
N LEU A 207 12.10 -11.98 -4.85
CA LEU A 207 13.23 -11.09 -5.11
C LEU A 207 14.51 -11.88 -5.33
N VAL A 208 15.27 -11.50 -6.34
CA VAL A 208 16.60 -12.08 -6.67
C VAL A 208 17.72 -11.06 -6.50
N CYS A 209 17.55 -10.11 -5.59
CA CYS A 209 18.55 -9.08 -5.30
C CYS A 209 19.78 -9.66 -4.57
N PRO A 210 20.95 -9.00 -4.69
CA PRO A 210 22.14 -9.38 -3.93
C PRO A 210 21.93 -9.40 -2.43
N GLU A 211 22.78 -10.15 -1.72
CA GLU A 211 22.78 -10.18 -0.26
C GLU A 211 22.89 -8.77 0.35
N GLY A 212 22.12 -8.50 1.38
CA GLY A 212 22.03 -7.18 2.02
C GLY A 212 21.18 -6.16 1.27
N ARG A 213 20.75 -6.44 0.03
CA ARG A 213 19.84 -5.58 -0.72
C ARG A 213 18.38 -5.95 -0.41
N THR A 214 17.57 -4.96 -0.14
CA THR A 214 16.16 -5.16 0.21
C THR A 214 15.28 -4.20 -0.57
N ARG A 215 13.99 -4.55 -0.77
CA ARG A 215 12.99 -3.70 -1.40
C ARG A 215 12.23 -2.95 -0.31
N ARG A 216 12.42 -1.62 -0.24
CA ARG A 216 11.83 -0.74 0.76
C ARG A 216 10.80 0.19 0.16
N SER A 217 9.75 0.48 0.92
CA SER A 217 8.73 1.48 0.57
C SER A 217 8.07 2.07 1.80
N MET A 218 7.54 3.30 1.66
CA MET A 218 6.50 3.84 2.53
C MET A 218 5.14 3.50 1.93
N ALA A 219 4.18 3.10 2.76
CA ALA A 219 2.82 2.81 2.36
C ALA A 219 1.82 3.53 3.27
N THR A 220 0.87 4.23 2.69
CA THR A 220 -0.23 4.85 3.42
C THR A 220 -1.55 4.62 2.71
N TYR A 221 -2.63 4.57 3.49
CA TYR A 221 -3.97 4.27 2.99
C TYR A 221 -4.91 5.40 3.35
N TYR A 222 -5.88 5.65 2.47
CA TYR A 222 -6.84 6.73 2.66
C TYR A 222 -8.24 6.21 2.50
N TYR A 223 -9.13 6.73 3.33
CA TYR A 223 -10.46 6.24 3.53
C TYR A 223 -11.49 7.35 3.32
N THR A 224 -12.77 6.97 3.23
CA THR A 224 -13.90 7.88 3.35
C THR A 224 -14.89 7.34 4.37
N ALA A 225 -15.68 8.22 4.97
CA ALA A 225 -16.83 7.77 5.75
C ALA A 225 -17.85 7.10 4.80
N PRO A 226 -18.49 6.01 5.23
CA PRO A 226 -19.58 5.42 4.46
C PRO A 226 -20.75 6.41 4.35
N LEU A 227 -21.41 6.42 3.20
CA LEU A 227 -22.62 7.23 3.00
C LEU A 227 -23.72 6.74 3.94
N ASP A 228 -24.41 7.68 4.58
CA ASP A 228 -25.49 7.42 5.53
C ASP A 228 -25.12 6.45 6.69
N GLY A 229 -23.83 6.35 7.02
CA GLY A 229 -23.33 5.46 8.06
C GLY A 229 -23.36 3.97 7.71
N VAL A 230 -23.69 3.63 6.47
CA VAL A 230 -23.73 2.25 5.99
C VAL A 230 -22.63 2.03 4.92
N ALA A 231 -21.76 1.05 5.12
CA ALA A 231 -20.75 0.71 4.14
C ALA A 231 -21.39 0.30 2.81
N SER A 232 -20.83 0.77 1.70
CA SER A 232 -21.32 0.48 0.34
C SER A 232 -21.24 -1.01 -0.01
N LEU A 233 -20.32 -1.73 0.64
CA LEU A 233 -20.06 -3.16 0.42
C LEU A 233 -19.88 -3.89 1.75
N PRO A 234 -20.17 -5.20 1.81
CA PRO A 234 -19.85 -6.01 2.96
C PRO A 234 -18.35 -5.98 3.27
N LYS A 235 -18.00 -6.00 4.56
CA LYS A 235 -16.61 -6.04 5.01
C LYS A 235 -15.90 -7.29 4.51
N ARG A 236 -14.74 -7.11 3.89
CA ARG A 236 -13.89 -8.17 3.38
C ARG A 236 -12.44 -7.97 3.83
N THR A 237 -11.75 -9.07 4.11
CA THR A 237 -10.30 -9.10 4.31
C THR A 237 -9.56 -9.10 2.97
N THR A 238 -8.23 -9.00 3.00
CA THR A 238 -7.37 -9.13 1.82
C THR A 238 -7.65 -10.45 1.08
N ALA A 239 -7.93 -10.37 -0.21
CA ALA A 239 -8.30 -11.50 -1.05
C ALA A 239 -7.17 -11.83 -2.04
N PHE A 240 -6.39 -12.88 -1.73
CA PHE A 240 -5.33 -13.36 -2.60
C PHE A 240 -5.85 -14.10 -3.82
N GLN A 241 -5.18 -13.92 -4.95
CA GLN A 241 -5.48 -14.54 -6.23
C GLN A 241 -4.26 -15.28 -6.78
N THR A 242 -4.52 -16.36 -7.52
CA THR A 242 -3.48 -17.10 -8.24
C THR A 242 -3.40 -16.59 -9.67
N ARG A 243 -2.17 -16.38 -10.17
CA ARG A 243 -1.95 -15.96 -11.57
C ARG A 243 -2.19 -17.12 -12.54
N PRO A 244 -2.83 -16.89 -13.69
CA PRO A 244 -3.02 -17.92 -14.72
C PRO A 244 -1.67 -18.52 -15.18
N GLY A 245 -1.61 -19.84 -15.30
CA GLY A 245 -0.47 -20.55 -15.86
C GLY A 245 0.79 -20.54 -14.98
N THR A 246 0.70 -20.08 -13.72
CA THR A 246 1.81 -20.08 -12.76
C THR A 246 1.69 -21.23 -11.75
N LYS A 247 2.71 -21.36 -10.88
CA LYS A 247 2.71 -22.30 -9.75
C LYS A 247 2.21 -21.65 -8.45
N ASP A 248 1.52 -20.53 -8.54
CA ASP A 248 0.96 -19.85 -7.39
C ASP A 248 0.04 -20.79 -6.61
N LYS A 249 0.18 -20.82 -5.30
CA LYS A 249 -0.62 -21.68 -4.43
C LYS A 249 -1.87 -20.95 -3.95
N THR A 250 -2.97 -21.67 -3.95
CA THR A 250 -4.20 -21.20 -3.32
C THR A 250 -4.14 -21.44 -1.83
N ASP A 251 -4.31 -20.40 -1.01
CA ASP A 251 -4.50 -20.58 0.41
C ASP A 251 -5.94 -21.02 0.69
N PHE A 252 -6.10 -22.33 0.91
CA PHE A 252 -7.40 -22.89 1.25
C PHE A 252 -7.90 -22.42 2.62
N LYS A 253 -7.00 -22.09 3.56
CA LYS A 253 -7.38 -21.58 4.88
C LYS A 253 -8.06 -20.22 4.75
N ILE A 254 -7.44 -19.30 4.04
CA ILE A 254 -8.02 -17.97 3.76
C ILE A 254 -9.34 -18.08 2.99
N LYS A 255 -9.40 -18.96 1.97
CA LYS A 255 -10.66 -19.21 1.24
C LYS A 255 -11.76 -19.76 2.15
N THR A 256 -11.41 -20.65 3.05
CA THR A 256 -12.36 -21.21 4.02
C THR A 256 -12.81 -20.16 5.02
N GLU A 257 -11.90 -19.34 5.54
CA GLU A 257 -12.23 -18.22 6.42
C GLU A 257 -13.17 -17.21 5.74
N HIS A 258 -12.92 -16.87 4.47
CA HIS A 258 -13.81 -16.00 3.69
C HIS A 258 -15.18 -16.66 3.49
N TRP A 259 -15.22 -17.92 3.08
CA TRP A 259 -16.48 -18.66 2.89
C TRP A 259 -17.30 -18.72 4.18
N ILE A 260 -16.66 -18.97 5.32
CA ILE A 260 -17.31 -18.99 6.63
C ILE A 260 -17.86 -17.62 6.98
N ARG A 261 -17.08 -16.54 6.75
CA ARG A 261 -17.51 -15.16 7.01
C ARG A 261 -18.72 -14.78 6.17
N ASP A 262 -18.73 -15.17 4.90
CA ASP A 262 -19.76 -14.77 3.93
C ASP A 262 -21.06 -15.59 4.07
N TRP A 263 -20.94 -16.86 4.45
CA TRP A 263 -22.07 -17.80 4.41
C TRP A 263 -22.51 -18.35 5.77
N VAL A 264 -21.68 -18.24 6.81
CA VAL A 264 -22.02 -18.75 8.14
C VAL A 264 -22.54 -17.61 9.02
N PRO A 265 -23.74 -17.71 9.59
CA PRO A 265 -24.27 -16.69 10.47
C PRO A 265 -23.33 -16.38 11.67
N PRO A 266 -23.18 -15.09 12.08
CA PRO A 266 -22.23 -14.69 13.13
C PRO A 266 -22.33 -15.45 14.46
N ARG A 267 -23.55 -15.92 14.80
CA ARG A 267 -23.77 -16.75 16.00
C ARG A 267 -23.06 -18.12 15.92
N LEU A 268 -23.06 -18.73 14.74
CA LEU A 268 -22.38 -20.00 14.50
C LEU A 268 -20.86 -19.82 14.40
N GLN A 269 -20.39 -18.72 13.83
CA GLN A 269 -18.96 -18.38 13.81
C GLN A 269 -18.39 -18.26 15.23
N ARG A 270 -19.12 -17.63 16.18
CA ARG A 270 -18.71 -17.55 17.60
C ARG A 270 -18.64 -18.90 18.30
N ILE A 271 -19.49 -19.86 17.92
CA ILE A 271 -19.46 -21.22 18.46
C ILE A 271 -18.23 -21.96 17.91
N ALA A 272 -17.98 -21.87 16.61
CA ALA A 272 -16.86 -22.50 15.93
C ALA A 272 -15.50 -22.00 16.44
N SER A 273 -15.35 -20.68 16.67
CA SER A 273 -14.12 -20.11 17.24
C SER A 273 -13.86 -20.56 18.68
N ARG A 274 -14.92 -20.78 19.50
CA ARG A 274 -14.79 -21.33 20.85
C ARG A 274 -14.37 -22.81 20.88
N LEU A 275 -14.61 -23.52 19.79
CA LEU A 275 -14.26 -24.93 19.63
C LEU A 275 -12.92 -25.15 18.94
N ASN A 276 -12.14 -24.07 18.66
CA ASN A 276 -10.87 -24.12 17.90
C ASN A 276 -10.99 -24.89 16.58
N LEU A 277 -12.13 -24.75 15.89
CA LEU A 277 -12.39 -25.43 14.62
C LEU A 277 -11.84 -24.65 13.41
N PHE A 278 -11.24 -23.45 13.65
CA PHE A 278 -10.63 -22.59 12.64
C PHE A 278 -9.36 -21.93 13.16
#